data_49db91c62b0fd41056e7dd62e9d03a6c
#
_entry.id   49db91c62b0fd41056e7dd62e9d03a6c
#
_cell.length_a   1.000
_cell.length_b   1.000
_cell.length_c   1.000
_cell.angle_alpha   90.00
_cell.angle_beta   90.00
_cell.angle_gamma   90.00
#
_symmetry.space_group_name_H-M   'P 1'
#
loop_
_entity.id
_entity.type
_entity.pdbx_description
1 polymer ?
#
loop_
_entity_poly.entity_id
_entity_poly.type
_entity_poly.pdbx_seq_one_letter_code
_entity_poly.pdbx_strand_id
1 'polypeptide(L)'
;MEERKTHFGFQTIDETQKQGMVGGVFSSVASSYDLMNDAMSLGIHRLWKNRFVDMLDPRGGIRCLDVAGGTGDIALRLLDHARTKHLDRETHVTILDINAQMLVEGQKRVKESMYWNTPQVKFQLGNAEALDEVMPVPERKNPVASTRRQPILPPLVSEPIESASVDLYTIAFGIRNCTHIDRVIAEAFRVLKPGGIFACLEFGKV
;
A
#
# COMPACT_ATOMS: atom_id res chain seq x y z
N MET A 1 -15.30 -3.49 30.54
CA MET A 1 -14.76 -3.80 29.18
C MET A 1 -13.33 -4.21 29.40
N GLU A 2 -12.97 -5.43 29.07
CA GLU A 2 -11.55 -5.87 29.13
C GLU A 2 -10.75 -5.06 28.12
N GLU A 3 -9.72 -4.34 28.58
CA GLU A 3 -8.75 -3.67 27.73
C GLU A 3 -7.99 -4.73 26.94
N ARG A 4 -8.26 -4.82 25.63
CA ARG A 4 -7.55 -5.72 24.74
C ARG A 4 -6.18 -5.14 24.49
N LYS A 5 -5.13 -5.92 24.77
CA LYS A 5 -3.72 -5.56 24.58
C LYS A 5 -3.18 -6.17 23.29
N THR A 6 -2.38 -5.41 22.58
CA THR A 6 -1.71 -5.82 21.34
C THR A 6 -0.22 -5.48 21.40
N HIS A 7 0.55 -5.95 20.43
CA HIS A 7 1.99 -5.69 20.37
C HIS A 7 2.32 -4.61 19.34
N PHE A 8 3.22 -3.70 19.72
CA PHE A 8 3.87 -2.74 18.82
C PHE A 8 5.38 -2.83 19.02
N GLY A 9 6.07 -3.45 18.09
CA GLY A 9 7.46 -3.85 18.26
C GLY A 9 7.63 -4.77 19.49
N PHE A 10 8.45 -4.35 20.45
CA PHE A 10 8.68 -5.08 21.71
C PHE A 10 7.77 -4.61 22.86
N GLN A 11 6.85 -3.67 22.62
CA GLN A 11 5.98 -3.13 23.66
C GLN A 11 4.58 -3.73 23.56
N THR A 12 3.98 -4.01 24.72
CA THR A 12 2.55 -4.31 24.81
C THR A 12 1.79 -3.03 25.03
N ILE A 13 0.89 -2.69 24.12
CA ILE A 13 0.12 -1.45 24.13
C ILE A 13 -1.37 -1.75 24.06
N ASP A 14 -2.19 -0.74 24.34
CA ASP A 14 -3.63 -0.81 24.16
C ASP A 14 -3.97 -0.90 22.67
N GLU A 15 -4.91 -1.77 22.31
CA GLU A 15 -5.34 -2.00 20.93
C GLU A 15 -5.80 -0.70 20.26
N THR A 16 -6.48 0.17 21.01
CA THR A 16 -6.96 1.48 20.53
C THR A 16 -5.83 2.47 20.18
N GLN A 17 -4.63 2.28 20.75
CA GLN A 17 -3.48 3.17 20.54
C GLN A 17 -2.60 2.71 19.37
N LYS A 18 -2.66 1.42 18.99
CA LYS A 18 -1.76 0.83 17.98
C LYS A 18 -1.81 1.59 16.67
N GLN A 19 -3.01 1.82 16.12
CA GLN A 19 -3.18 2.47 14.84
C GLN A 19 -2.61 3.90 14.80
N GLY A 20 -2.83 4.68 15.88
CA GLY A 20 -2.29 6.03 15.99
C GLY A 20 -0.76 6.06 16.09
N MET A 21 -0.17 5.14 16.87
CA MET A 21 1.28 5.04 17.04
C MET A 21 1.95 4.59 15.73
N VAL A 22 1.41 3.58 15.06
CA VAL A 22 1.89 3.11 13.75
C VAL A 22 1.83 4.25 12.74
N GLY A 23 0.69 4.94 12.63
CA GLY A 23 0.52 6.09 11.72
C GLY A 23 1.51 7.22 12.00
N GLY A 24 1.77 7.55 13.26
CA GLY A 24 2.75 8.57 13.65
C GLY A 24 4.18 8.24 13.22
N VAL A 25 4.62 6.99 13.43
CA VAL A 25 5.95 6.53 12.99
C VAL A 25 6.08 6.62 11.48
N PHE A 26 5.14 6.04 10.72
CA PHE A 26 5.21 6.05 9.26
C PHE A 26 5.13 7.47 8.68
N SER A 27 4.33 8.35 9.27
CA SER A 27 4.28 9.75 8.85
C SER A 27 5.61 10.48 9.05
N SER A 28 6.32 10.20 10.13
CA SER A 28 7.61 10.84 10.42
C SER A 28 8.74 10.39 9.50
N VAL A 29 8.65 9.18 8.95
CA VAL A 29 9.70 8.59 8.09
C VAL A 29 9.30 8.49 6.62
N ALA A 30 8.11 8.95 6.24
CA ALA A 30 7.56 8.75 4.90
C ALA A 30 8.51 9.19 3.77
N SER A 31 9.18 10.34 3.91
CA SER A 31 10.14 10.85 2.92
C SER A 31 11.47 10.08 2.87
N SER A 32 11.79 9.30 3.90
CA SER A 32 13.05 8.55 4.02
C SER A 32 12.81 7.04 4.13
N TYR A 33 11.57 6.60 3.88
CA TYR A 33 11.14 5.23 4.13
C TYR A 33 11.98 4.20 3.38
N ASP A 34 12.24 4.43 2.09
CA ASP A 34 13.06 3.52 1.28
C ASP A 34 14.53 3.49 1.73
N LEU A 35 15.08 4.64 2.10
CA LEU A 35 16.46 4.73 2.61
C LEU A 35 16.60 3.99 3.95
N MET A 36 15.60 4.11 4.83
CA MET A 36 15.57 3.39 6.09
C MET A 36 15.49 1.87 5.87
N ASN A 37 14.64 1.42 4.94
CA ASN A 37 14.53 0.01 4.60
C ASN A 37 15.83 -0.53 3.97
N ASP A 38 16.48 0.24 3.11
CA ASP A 38 17.80 -0.10 2.55
C ASP A 38 18.84 -0.26 3.66
N ALA A 39 18.91 0.68 4.59
CA ALA A 39 19.85 0.64 5.70
C ALA A 39 19.59 -0.56 6.64
N MET A 40 18.33 -0.84 6.98
CA MET A 40 17.95 -1.93 7.89
C MET A 40 18.14 -3.32 7.29
N SER A 41 18.00 -3.47 5.97
CA SER A 41 18.06 -4.76 5.27
C SER A 41 19.32 -4.95 4.42
N LEU A 42 20.25 -3.98 4.42
CA LEU A 42 21.39 -3.93 3.49
C LEU A 42 20.96 -4.12 2.03
N GLY A 43 19.77 -3.61 1.67
CA GLY A 43 19.20 -3.71 0.33
C GLY A 43 18.55 -5.07 -0.02
N ILE A 44 18.64 -6.07 0.85
CA ILE A 44 18.11 -7.42 0.59
C ILE A 44 16.59 -7.40 0.36
N HIS A 45 15.85 -6.50 1.01
CA HIS A 45 14.41 -6.37 0.80
C HIS A 45 14.03 -6.11 -0.67
N ARG A 46 14.92 -5.49 -1.46
CA ARG A 46 14.71 -5.27 -2.90
C ARG A 46 14.69 -6.59 -3.67
N LEU A 47 15.56 -7.54 -3.31
CA LEU A 47 15.59 -8.87 -3.91
C LEU A 47 14.33 -9.66 -3.56
N TRP A 48 13.87 -9.58 -2.30
CA TRP A 48 12.63 -10.25 -1.88
C TRP A 48 11.41 -9.69 -2.62
N LYS A 49 11.31 -8.36 -2.78
CA LYS A 49 10.24 -7.72 -3.55
C LYS A 49 10.27 -8.12 -5.03
N ASN A 50 11.46 -8.18 -5.65
CA ASN A 50 11.60 -8.66 -7.02
C ASN A 50 11.12 -10.11 -7.14
N ARG A 51 11.62 -11.00 -6.25
CA ARG A 51 11.22 -12.40 -6.26
C ARG A 51 9.71 -12.58 -6.02
N PHE A 52 9.14 -11.79 -5.12
CA PHE A 52 7.71 -11.78 -4.84
C PHE A 52 6.90 -11.46 -6.10
N VAL A 53 7.26 -10.41 -6.82
CA VAL A 53 6.58 -10.02 -8.07
C VAL A 53 6.81 -11.03 -9.19
N ASP A 54 8.02 -11.59 -9.30
CA ASP A 54 8.33 -12.65 -10.28
C ASP A 54 7.48 -13.90 -10.04
N MET A 55 7.20 -14.25 -8.79
CA MET A 55 6.34 -15.39 -8.45
C MET A 55 4.86 -15.14 -8.76
N LEU A 56 4.41 -13.89 -8.65
CA LEU A 56 3.03 -13.51 -8.94
C LEU A 56 2.76 -13.41 -10.44
N ASP A 57 3.79 -13.09 -11.22
CA ASP A 57 3.78 -13.01 -12.69
C ASP A 57 2.54 -12.28 -13.25
N PRO A 58 2.28 -11.00 -12.84
CA PRO A 58 1.07 -10.27 -13.24
C PRO A 58 1.01 -10.06 -14.74
N ARG A 59 -0.14 -10.39 -15.35
CA ARG A 59 -0.37 -10.29 -16.81
C ARG A 59 -1.85 -10.36 -17.16
N GLY A 60 -2.18 -10.01 -18.40
CA GLY A 60 -3.54 -10.20 -18.97
C GLY A 60 -4.54 -9.13 -18.51
N GLY A 61 -4.08 -7.92 -18.19
CA GLY A 61 -4.96 -6.82 -17.85
C GLY A 61 -5.63 -6.97 -16.48
N ILE A 62 -4.96 -7.65 -15.53
CA ILE A 62 -5.52 -7.89 -14.19
C ILE A 62 -5.65 -6.62 -13.36
N ARG A 63 -6.60 -6.66 -12.43
CA ARG A 63 -6.78 -5.62 -11.40
C ARG A 63 -6.10 -6.04 -10.12
N CYS A 64 -5.08 -5.30 -9.72
CA CYS A 64 -4.34 -5.51 -8.49
C CYS A 64 -4.77 -4.51 -7.41
N LEU A 65 -4.82 -4.96 -6.17
CA LEU A 65 -4.97 -4.12 -4.98
C LEU A 65 -3.74 -4.31 -4.11
N ASP A 66 -2.90 -3.27 -4.02
CA ASP A 66 -1.69 -3.25 -3.19
C ASP A 66 -2.01 -2.56 -1.87
N VAL A 67 -2.26 -3.36 -0.84
CA VAL A 67 -2.72 -2.90 0.47
C VAL A 67 -1.54 -2.66 1.40
N ALA A 68 -1.63 -1.61 2.21
CA ALA A 68 -0.49 -1.00 2.90
C ALA A 68 0.64 -0.69 1.91
N GLY A 69 0.26 -0.25 0.71
CA GLY A 69 1.15 -0.04 -0.43
C GLY A 69 2.06 1.16 -0.29
N GLY A 70 1.76 2.07 0.63
CA GLY A 70 2.62 3.18 1.04
C GLY A 70 3.12 4.02 -0.14
N THR A 71 4.43 3.96 -0.37
CA THR A 71 5.10 4.69 -1.46
C THR A 71 4.93 4.05 -2.85
N GLY A 72 4.19 2.94 -2.97
CA GLY A 72 3.87 2.27 -4.23
C GLY A 72 4.99 1.43 -4.84
N ASP A 73 5.96 0.99 -4.04
CA ASP A 73 7.11 0.21 -4.54
C ASP A 73 6.67 -1.13 -5.16
N ILE A 74 5.77 -1.87 -4.52
CA ILE A 74 5.23 -3.14 -5.05
C ILE A 74 4.37 -2.86 -6.29
N ALA A 75 3.49 -1.86 -6.23
CA ALA A 75 2.62 -1.49 -7.33
C ALA A 75 3.42 -1.18 -8.61
N LEU A 76 4.47 -0.37 -8.52
CA LEU A 76 5.33 -0.07 -9.67
C LEU A 76 6.03 -1.32 -10.21
N ARG A 77 6.51 -2.21 -9.33
CA ARG A 77 7.14 -3.48 -9.76
C ARG A 77 6.16 -4.41 -10.45
N LEU A 78 4.90 -4.49 -9.99
CA LEU A 78 3.85 -5.27 -10.66
C LEU A 78 3.61 -4.75 -12.09
N LEU A 79 3.47 -3.43 -12.25
CA LEU A 79 3.28 -2.80 -13.57
C LEU A 79 4.50 -2.96 -14.48
N ASP A 80 5.72 -2.76 -13.93
CA ASP A 80 6.95 -2.95 -14.71
C ASP A 80 7.11 -4.40 -15.16
N HIS A 81 6.78 -5.36 -14.29
CA HIS A 81 6.81 -6.79 -14.64
C HIS A 81 5.81 -7.10 -15.77
N ALA A 82 4.53 -6.72 -15.59
CA ALA A 82 3.50 -6.92 -16.60
C ALA A 82 3.92 -6.33 -17.96
N ARG A 83 4.43 -5.12 -17.94
CA ARG A 83 4.85 -4.40 -19.14
C ARG A 83 6.10 -4.99 -19.79
N THR A 84 7.13 -5.32 -19.01
CA THR A 84 8.43 -5.74 -19.58
C THR A 84 8.48 -7.21 -19.94
N LYS A 85 7.80 -8.06 -19.17
CA LYS A 85 7.78 -9.52 -19.39
C LYS A 85 6.67 -9.95 -20.38
N HIS A 86 5.51 -9.28 -20.32
CA HIS A 86 4.32 -9.69 -21.05
C HIS A 86 3.81 -8.65 -22.05
N LEU A 87 4.47 -7.48 -22.18
CA LEU A 87 4.03 -6.35 -23.01
C LEU A 87 2.62 -5.87 -22.64
N ASP A 88 2.19 -6.18 -21.42
CA ASP A 88 0.86 -5.86 -20.90
C ASP A 88 0.80 -4.40 -20.44
N ARG A 89 -0.15 -3.65 -20.99
CA ARG A 89 -0.44 -2.26 -20.66
C ARG A 89 -1.81 -2.07 -20.03
N GLU A 90 -2.54 -3.17 -19.86
CA GLU A 90 -3.91 -3.17 -19.35
C GLU A 90 -3.99 -3.57 -17.87
N THR A 91 -2.88 -4.02 -17.28
CA THR A 91 -2.82 -4.26 -15.82
C THR A 91 -2.94 -2.94 -15.06
N HIS A 92 -3.80 -2.92 -14.03
CA HIS A 92 -4.08 -1.79 -13.18
C HIS A 92 -3.76 -2.12 -11.73
N VAL A 93 -3.23 -1.14 -10.99
CA VAL A 93 -2.94 -1.30 -9.56
C VAL A 93 -3.59 -0.15 -8.78
N THR A 94 -4.41 -0.49 -7.79
CA THR A 94 -4.85 0.45 -6.76
C THR A 94 -3.89 0.33 -5.57
N ILE A 95 -3.20 1.41 -5.25
CA ILE A 95 -2.35 1.53 -4.07
C ILE A 95 -3.22 2.03 -2.94
N LEU A 96 -3.47 1.19 -1.94
CA LEU A 96 -4.30 1.51 -0.80
C LEU A 96 -3.43 1.57 0.46
N ASP A 97 -3.58 2.65 1.21
CA ASP A 97 -2.91 2.81 2.51
C ASP A 97 -3.79 3.62 3.46
N ILE A 98 -3.66 3.35 4.75
CA ILE A 98 -4.32 4.11 5.81
C ILE A 98 -3.64 5.45 6.07
N ASN A 99 -2.38 5.58 5.67
CA ASN A 99 -1.56 6.76 5.89
C ASN A 99 -1.52 7.66 4.65
N ALA A 100 -2.25 8.78 4.71
CA ALA A 100 -2.32 9.73 3.61
C ALA A 100 -0.94 10.32 3.21
N GLN A 101 0.00 10.46 4.15
CA GLN A 101 1.33 11.00 3.85
C GLN A 101 2.16 10.02 3.04
N MET A 102 2.07 8.72 3.35
CA MET A 102 2.70 7.66 2.57
C MET A 102 2.18 7.65 1.12
N LEU A 103 0.87 7.80 0.93
CA LEU A 103 0.26 7.90 -0.41
C LEU A 103 0.74 9.15 -1.16
N VAL A 104 0.90 10.29 -0.48
CA VAL A 104 1.45 11.51 -1.08
C VAL A 104 2.88 11.30 -1.57
N GLU A 105 3.74 10.63 -0.79
CA GLU A 105 5.09 10.28 -1.24
C GLU A 105 5.04 9.28 -2.43
N GLY A 106 4.11 8.33 -2.39
CA GLY A 106 3.85 7.44 -3.52
C GLY A 106 3.45 8.18 -4.79
N GLN A 107 2.57 9.17 -4.69
CA GLN A 107 2.21 10.02 -5.83
C GLN A 107 3.41 10.79 -6.41
N LYS A 108 4.30 11.30 -5.55
CA LYS A 108 5.55 11.95 -6.01
C LYS A 108 6.44 10.97 -6.77
N ARG A 109 6.58 9.75 -6.27
CA ARG A 109 7.36 8.69 -6.91
C ARG A 109 6.77 8.28 -8.26
N VAL A 110 5.45 8.00 -8.31
CA VAL A 110 4.77 7.65 -9.57
C VAL A 110 4.88 8.77 -10.59
N LYS A 111 4.91 10.04 -10.15
CA LYS A 111 5.11 11.19 -11.03
C LYS A 111 6.42 11.13 -11.81
N GLU A 112 7.45 10.52 -11.27
CA GLU A 112 8.75 10.33 -11.92
C GLU A 112 8.79 9.09 -12.81
N SER A 113 7.71 8.30 -12.84
CA SER A 113 7.56 7.08 -13.63
C SER A 113 6.76 7.30 -14.90
N MET A 114 6.79 6.32 -15.79
CA MET A 114 5.98 6.30 -17.01
C MET A 114 4.47 6.11 -16.75
N TYR A 115 4.09 5.78 -15.52
CA TYR A 115 2.70 5.54 -15.14
C TYR A 115 1.97 6.79 -14.68
N TRP A 116 2.66 7.93 -14.63
CA TRP A 116 2.04 9.19 -14.28
C TRP A 116 0.95 9.58 -15.28
N ASN A 117 -0.20 10.01 -14.78
CA ASN A 117 -1.38 10.36 -15.58
C ASN A 117 -1.91 9.23 -16.49
N THR A 118 -1.62 7.98 -16.14
CA THR A 118 -2.22 6.82 -16.78
C THR A 118 -3.34 6.24 -15.90
N PRO A 119 -4.31 5.53 -16.45
CA PRO A 119 -5.33 4.83 -15.65
C PRO A 119 -4.78 3.62 -14.88
N GLN A 120 -3.53 3.23 -15.12
CA GLN A 120 -2.93 2.02 -14.55
C GLN A 120 -2.65 2.13 -13.04
N VAL A 121 -2.54 3.36 -12.49
CA VAL A 121 -2.28 3.59 -11.08
C VAL A 121 -3.37 4.46 -10.47
N LYS A 122 -3.99 3.95 -9.40
CA LYS A 122 -4.92 4.69 -8.55
C LYS A 122 -4.37 4.72 -7.12
N PHE A 123 -4.48 5.88 -6.45
CA PHE A 123 -4.15 6.02 -5.04
C PHE A 123 -5.43 6.14 -4.23
N GLN A 124 -5.55 5.34 -3.18
CA GLN A 124 -6.76 5.29 -2.37
C GLN A 124 -6.41 5.25 -0.88
N LEU A 125 -7.01 6.17 -0.12
CA LEU A 125 -6.98 6.13 1.33
C LEU A 125 -7.99 5.07 1.81
N GLY A 126 -7.54 4.12 2.62
CA GLY A 126 -8.41 3.04 3.07
C GLY A 126 -7.79 2.23 4.20
N ASN A 127 -8.65 1.58 4.98
CA ASN A 127 -8.27 0.67 6.04
C ASN A 127 -8.30 -0.77 5.54
N ALA A 128 -7.19 -1.49 5.64
CA ALA A 128 -7.09 -2.90 5.25
C ALA A 128 -8.08 -3.82 5.98
N GLU A 129 -8.51 -3.42 7.19
CA GLU A 129 -9.43 -4.17 8.04
C GLU A 129 -10.92 -3.89 7.75
N ALA A 130 -11.21 -2.91 6.86
CA ALA A 130 -12.55 -2.45 6.51
C ALA A 130 -12.51 -1.76 5.14
N LEU A 131 -12.32 -2.55 4.09
CA LEU A 131 -12.19 -2.04 2.70
C LEU A 131 -13.51 -1.57 2.10
N ASP A 132 -14.63 -1.84 2.74
CA ASP A 132 -15.97 -1.36 2.39
C ASP A 132 -16.31 -0.01 3.02
N GLU A 133 -15.45 0.52 3.90
CA GLU A 133 -15.65 1.79 4.57
C GLU A 133 -14.92 2.94 3.85
N VAL A 134 -15.51 4.13 3.92
CA VAL A 134 -14.91 5.37 3.43
C VAL A 134 -14.19 6.08 4.56
N MET A 135 -12.94 6.40 4.36
CA MET A 135 -12.15 7.18 5.32
C MET A 135 -12.22 8.68 5.01
N PRO A 136 -12.19 9.55 6.03
CA PRO A 136 -12.08 10.99 5.81
C PRO A 136 -10.73 11.32 5.16
N VAL A 137 -10.78 11.89 3.95
CA VAL A 137 -9.60 12.34 3.25
C VAL A 137 -9.13 13.67 3.84
N PRO A 138 -7.89 13.78 4.35
CA PRO A 138 -7.39 15.02 4.90
C PRO A 138 -7.36 16.13 3.86
N GLU A 139 -7.86 17.31 4.21
CA GLU A 139 -7.69 18.49 3.39
C GLU A 139 -6.20 18.81 3.23
N ARG A 140 -5.74 18.90 1.99
CA ARG A 140 -4.39 19.39 1.73
C ARG A 140 -4.37 20.89 2.02
N LYS A 141 -3.67 21.30 3.08
CA LYS A 141 -3.32 22.69 3.26
C LYS A 141 -2.52 23.13 2.02
N ASN A 142 -3.09 23.98 1.19
CA ASN A 142 -2.36 24.59 0.08
C ASN A 142 -1.08 25.20 0.66
N PRO A 143 0.12 24.86 0.17
CA PRO A 143 1.31 25.53 0.63
C PRO A 143 1.11 27.03 0.31
N VAL A 144 1.14 27.86 1.36
CA VAL A 144 1.26 29.31 1.22
C VAL A 144 2.35 29.55 0.20
N ALA A 145 2.05 30.30 -0.86
CA ALA A 145 2.84 30.50 -2.05
C ALA A 145 4.36 30.49 -1.79
N SER A 146 4.95 29.31 -1.86
CA SER A 146 6.41 29.18 -1.94
C SER A 146 6.76 29.36 -3.40
N THR A 147 7.75 30.18 -3.70
CA THR A 147 8.22 30.57 -5.03
C THR A 147 8.73 29.42 -5.91
N ARG A 148 8.70 28.18 -5.43
CA ARG A 148 8.90 26.96 -6.23
C ARG A 148 7.53 26.35 -6.52
N ARG A 149 7.17 26.25 -7.79
CA ARG A 149 5.99 25.50 -8.27
C ARG A 149 6.09 24.06 -7.77
N GLN A 150 5.47 23.77 -6.62
CA GLN A 150 5.29 22.38 -6.22
C GLN A 150 4.35 21.72 -7.23
N PRO A 151 4.65 20.50 -7.65
CA PRO A 151 3.80 19.78 -8.58
C PRO A 151 2.40 19.60 -7.96
N ILE A 152 1.37 19.93 -8.72
CA ILE A 152 -0.01 19.64 -8.34
C ILE A 152 -0.17 18.13 -8.43
N LEU A 153 -0.33 17.49 -7.29
CA LEU A 153 -0.67 16.07 -7.20
C LEU A 153 -2.20 15.93 -7.18
N PRO A 154 -2.78 14.89 -7.80
CA PRO A 154 -4.21 14.66 -7.72
C PRO A 154 -4.67 14.46 -6.27
N PRO A 155 -5.91 14.82 -5.93
CA PRO A 155 -6.45 14.56 -4.59
C PRO A 155 -6.45 13.05 -4.33
N LEU A 156 -6.25 12.68 -3.06
CA LEU A 156 -6.52 11.31 -2.62
C LEU A 156 -8.03 11.07 -2.65
N VAL A 157 -8.40 9.85 -2.93
CA VAL A 157 -9.80 9.39 -2.87
C VAL A 157 -9.93 8.33 -1.77
N SER A 158 -11.13 8.16 -1.26
CA SER A 158 -11.50 7.05 -0.39
C SER A 158 -12.87 6.55 -0.83
N GLU A 159 -12.91 5.32 -1.31
CA GLU A 159 -14.11 4.68 -1.85
C GLU A 159 -14.15 3.24 -1.38
N PRO A 160 -15.32 2.64 -1.20
CA PRO A 160 -15.42 1.22 -0.90
C PRO A 160 -14.80 0.37 -2.00
N ILE A 161 -14.09 -0.69 -1.62
CA ILE A 161 -13.65 -1.73 -2.57
C ILE A 161 -14.76 -2.76 -2.67
N GLU A 162 -15.28 -2.94 -3.88
CA GLU A 162 -16.37 -3.88 -4.16
C GLU A 162 -15.93 -5.34 -3.97
N SER A 163 -16.88 -6.19 -3.58
CA SER A 163 -16.67 -7.64 -3.50
C SER A 163 -16.36 -8.24 -4.87
N ALA A 164 -15.50 -9.23 -4.91
CA ALA A 164 -15.11 -9.96 -6.13
C ALA A 164 -14.69 -9.02 -7.29
N SER A 165 -13.93 -7.95 -6.98
CA SER A 165 -13.56 -6.89 -7.94
C SER A 165 -12.10 -6.94 -8.36
N VAL A 166 -11.21 -7.62 -7.59
CA VAL A 166 -9.77 -7.67 -7.86
C VAL A 166 -9.29 -9.09 -8.16
N ASP A 167 -8.27 -9.20 -8.99
CA ASP A 167 -7.67 -10.46 -9.40
C ASP A 167 -6.48 -10.84 -8.51
N LEU A 168 -5.76 -9.83 -8.03
CA LEU A 168 -4.56 -9.98 -7.19
C LEU A 168 -4.62 -8.99 -6.03
N TYR A 169 -4.53 -9.51 -4.79
CA TYR A 169 -4.37 -8.73 -3.57
C TYR A 169 -2.96 -8.92 -3.05
N THR A 170 -2.20 -7.84 -2.89
CA THR A 170 -0.85 -7.87 -2.32
C THR A 170 -0.82 -7.10 -1.01
N ILE A 171 -0.06 -7.59 -0.03
CA ILE A 171 0.32 -6.87 1.18
C ILE A 171 1.77 -7.21 1.52
N ALA A 172 2.66 -6.22 1.44
CA ALA A 172 4.09 -6.42 1.66
C ALA A 172 4.59 -5.59 2.85
N PHE A 173 5.11 -6.28 3.87
CA PHE A 173 5.64 -5.70 5.12
C PHE A 173 4.65 -4.82 5.89
N GLY A 174 3.37 -4.99 5.62
CA GLY A 174 2.28 -4.18 6.18
C GLY A 174 1.40 -4.93 7.17
N ILE A 175 1.16 -6.21 6.97
CA ILE A 175 0.15 -6.97 7.71
C ILE A 175 0.39 -7.02 9.23
N ARG A 176 1.65 -7.08 9.67
CA ARG A 176 2.03 -7.05 11.10
C ARG A 176 1.62 -5.76 11.81
N ASN A 177 1.43 -4.66 11.05
CA ASN A 177 1.03 -3.36 11.58
C ASN A 177 -0.48 -3.23 11.74
N CYS A 178 -1.27 -4.12 11.12
CA CYS A 178 -2.71 -4.18 11.29
C CYS A 178 -3.06 -4.65 12.70
N THR A 179 -4.18 -4.16 13.20
CA THR A 179 -4.68 -4.51 14.54
C THR A 179 -5.34 -5.87 14.53
N HIS A 180 -6.18 -6.11 13.51
CA HIS A 180 -6.97 -7.33 13.33
C HIS A 180 -6.62 -8.01 12.00
N ILE A 181 -5.62 -8.89 12.02
CA ILE A 181 -5.16 -9.63 10.83
C ILE A 181 -6.28 -10.50 10.24
N ASP A 182 -7.12 -11.07 11.09
CA ASP A 182 -8.29 -11.86 10.69
C ASP A 182 -9.26 -11.05 9.83
N ARG A 183 -9.50 -9.77 10.17
CA ARG A 183 -10.30 -8.85 9.35
C ARG A 183 -9.63 -8.54 8.02
N VAL A 184 -8.32 -8.30 8.00
CA VAL A 184 -7.57 -8.10 6.76
C VAL A 184 -7.73 -9.28 5.82
N ILE A 185 -7.64 -10.52 6.34
CA ILE A 185 -7.82 -11.74 5.55
C ILE A 185 -9.26 -11.89 5.07
N ALA A 186 -10.24 -11.58 5.94
CA ALA A 186 -11.66 -11.61 5.56
C ALA A 186 -11.97 -10.60 4.44
N GLU A 187 -11.47 -9.38 4.54
CA GLU A 187 -11.61 -8.35 3.50
C GLU A 187 -10.89 -8.74 2.21
N ALA A 188 -9.68 -9.31 2.30
CA ALA A 188 -8.98 -9.83 1.13
C ALA A 188 -9.81 -10.91 0.41
N PHE A 189 -10.39 -11.84 1.17
CA PHE A 189 -11.27 -12.87 0.62
C PHE A 189 -12.52 -12.29 -0.03
N ARG A 190 -13.12 -11.25 0.59
CA ARG A 190 -14.33 -10.60 0.07
C ARG A 190 -14.08 -9.90 -1.26
N VAL A 191 -12.96 -9.16 -1.38
CA VAL A 191 -12.67 -8.33 -2.58
C VAL A 191 -12.07 -9.13 -3.73
N LEU A 192 -11.45 -10.28 -3.45
CA LEU A 192 -10.91 -11.15 -4.48
C LEU A 192 -12.00 -11.84 -5.29
N LYS A 193 -11.82 -11.87 -6.60
CA LYS A 193 -12.64 -12.69 -7.48
C LYS A 193 -12.42 -14.18 -7.19
N PRO A 194 -13.38 -15.05 -7.51
CA PRO A 194 -13.13 -16.49 -7.53
C PRO A 194 -11.90 -16.83 -8.39
N GLY A 195 -10.92 -17.52 -7.79
CA GLY A 195 -9.64 -17.81 -8.44
C GLY A 195 -8.60 -16.69 -8.34
N GLY A 196 -8.93 -15.55 -7.70
CA GLY A 196 -7.98 -14.49 -7.41
C GLY A 196 -6.92 -14.90 -6.40
N ILE A 197 -5.81 -14.18 -6.38
CA ILE A 197 -4.63 -14.50 -5.58
C ILE A 197 -4.49 -13.53 -4.42
N PHE A 198 -4.40 -14.05 -3.18
CA PHE A 198 -3.89 -13.34 -2.01
C PHE A 198 -2.40 -13.60 -1.87
N ALA A 199 -1.60 -12.54 -1.81
CA ALA A 199 -0.16 -12.63 -1.67
C ALA A 199 0.35 -11.73 -0.54
N CYS A 200 1.04 -12.34 0.42
CA CYS A 200 1.64 -11.64 1.56
C CYS A 200 3.15 -11.84 1.56
N LEU A 201 3.90 -10.73 1.62
CA LEU A 201 5.34 -10.73 1.85
C LEU A 201 5.61 -10.15 3.24
N GLU A 202 6.07 -11.00 4.16
CA GLU A 202 6.30 -10.57 5.55
C GLU A 202 7.47 -11.33 6.18
N PHE A 203 8.07 -10.74 7.21
CA PHE A 203 9.10 -11.42 7.99
C PHE A 203 8.48 -12.56 8.82
N GLY A 204 8.96 -13.78 8.59
CA GLY A 204 8.61 -14.92 9.42
C GLY A 204 9.36 -14.92 10.76
N LYS A 205 8.84 -15.66 11.76
CA LYS A 205 9.62 -16.04 12.92
C LYS A 205 10.57 -17.16 12.49
N VAL A 206 11.86 -16.94 12.70
CA VAL A 206 12.89 -17.97 12.57
C VAL A 206 12.97 -18.76 13.86
#